data_dcd179411075c806c290e4cf36f6c196
#
_entry.id   dcd179411075c806c290e4cf36f6c196
#
_cell.length_a   1.000
_cell.length_b   1.000
_cell.length_c   1.000
_cell.angle_alpha   90.00
_cell.angle_beta   90.00
_cell.angle_gamma   90.00
#
_symmetry.space_group_name_H-M   'P 1'
#
loop_
_entity.id
_entity.type
_entity.pdbx_description
1 polymer ?
#
loop_
_entity_poly.entity_id
_entity_poly.type
_entity_poly.pdbx_seq_one_letter_code
_entity_poly.pdbx_strand_id
1 'polypeptide(L)'
;MNPTVPVHVTRIYQVTPMIREFTLAALDAPLQPFSSGSHVIVQLPVEGRIIRNAYSLLNAPYEQHQYQIAVRLQENSRGGSQYLHENIQVGDTLNISAPLNLFSLNSQAQHHVFIAGGIGITPFLSHMKYLLHAGHSFELHYACRDGISNAYEDMLMQLFHDQVHIYSEKTQRRLDINALLSQQSLGSHVYICGPERLIHAVVDCAQMLGWSKKRVHWEAFS
;
A
#
# COMPACT_ATOMS: atom_id res chain seq x y z
N MET A 1 5.48 24.65 -8.69
CA MET A 1 4.60 23.45 -8.83
C MET A 1 5.49 22.30 -9.28
N ASN A 2 5.40 21.15 -8.63
CA ASN A 2 6.12 19.98 -9.13
C ASN A 2 5.55 19.61 -10.51
N PRO A 3 6.39 19.27 -11.48
CA PRO A 3 5.93 18.87 -12.80
C PRO A 3 5.02 17.64 -12.69
N THR A 4 3.94 17.64 -13.44
CA THR A 4 3.03 16.50 -13.52
C THR A 4 3.25 15.75 -14.83
N VAL A 5 3.02 14.45 -14.79
CA VAL A 5 3.10 13.55 -15.95
C VAL A 5 1.67 13.13 -16.30
N PRO A 6 1.22 13.37 -17.54
CA PRO A 6 -0.06 12.86 -18.01
C PRO A 6 0.06 11.34 -18.24
N VAL A 7 -0.94 10.62 -17.73
CA VAL A 7 -1.07 9.17 -17.92
C VAL A 7 -2.51 8.85 -18.32
N HIS A 8 -2.71 7.77 -19.03
CA HIS A 8 -4.05 7.30 -19.34
C HIS A 8 -4.40 6.04 -18.55
N VAL A 9 -5.66 5.91 -18.20
CA VAL A 9 -6.21 4.75 -17.52
C VAL A 9 -6.43 3.64 -18.53
N THR A 10 -5.65 2.56 -18.43
CA THR A 10 -5.75 1.41 -19.35
C THR A 10 -6.65 0.29 -18.82
N ARG A 11 -6.84 0.23 -17.50
CA ARG A 11 -7.68 -0.78 -16.84
C ARG A 11 -8.22 -0.24 -15.54
N ILE A 12 -9.47 -0.61 -15.26
CA ILE A 12 -10.11 -0.44 -13.95
C ILE A 12 -10.62 -1.81 -13.50
N TYR A 13 -10.22 -2.24 -12.30
CA TYR A 13 -10.63 -3.50 -11.73
C TYR A 13 -11.29 -3.29 -10.36
N GLN A 14 -12.48 -3.86 -10.17
CA GLN A 14 -13.20 -3.82 -8.90
C GLN A 14 -12.65 -4.90 -7.97
N VAL A 15 -11.83 -4.51 -7.00
CA VAL A 15 -11.21 -5.43 -6.03
C VAL A 15 -12.22 -5.85 -4.96
N THR A 16 -12.95 -4.87 -4.41
CA THR A 16 -14.09 -5.04 -3.48
C THR A 16 -15.15 -4.00 -3.81
N PRO A 17 -16.37 -4.06 -3.28
CA PRO A 17 -17.37 -3.01 -3.51
C PRO A 17 -16.86 -1.59 -3.22
N MET A 18 -15.89 -1.44 -2.31
CA MET A 18 -15.34 -0.16 -1.88
C MET A 18 -13.95 0.14 -2.44
N ILE A 19 -13.32 -0.77 -3.18
CA ILE A 19 -11.95 -0.61 -3.66
C ILE A 19 -11.86 -0.87 -5.15
N ARG A 20 -11.35 0.11 -5.89
CA ARG A 20 -11.00 0.00 -7.31
C ARG A 20 -9.49 0.11 -7.51
N GLU A 21 -8.97 -0.73 -8.37
CA GLU A 21 -7.60 -0.66 -8.87
C GLU A 21 -7.58 -0.01 -10.25
N PHE A 22 -6.66 0.92 -10.44
CA PHE A 22 -6.44 1.61 -11.70
C PHE A 22 -5.06 1.27 -12.23
N THR A 23 -4.98 0.84 -13.47
CA THR A 23 -3.72 0.70 -14.19
C THR A 23 -3.51 1.93 -15.06
N LEU A 24 -2.37 2.56 -14.89
CA LEU A 24 -1.97 3.82 -15.52
C LEU A 24 -0.77 3.58 -16.44
N ALA A 25 -0.89 3.95 -17.69
CA ALA A 25 0.21 3.86 -18.65
C ALA A 25 0.65 5.26 -19.12
N ALA A 26 1.86 5.33 -19.63
CA ALA A 26 2.40 6.56 -20.23
C ALA A 26 1.54 7.05 -21.38
N LEU A 27 1.31 8.36 -21.47
CA LEU A 27 0.64 8.97 -22.62
C LEU A 27 1.68 9.38 -23.69
N ASP A 28 2.65 10.22 -23.33
CA ASP A 28 3.59 10.82 -24.26
C ASP A 28 5.05 10.45 -23.98
N ALA A 29 5.43 10.29 -22.71
CA ALA A 29 6.78 10.02 -22.29
C ALA A 29 6.83 8.77 -21.39
N PRO A 30 7.92 7.98 -21.41
CA PRO A 30 8.06 6.81 -20.55
C PRO A 30 7.83 7.13 -19.07
N LEU A 31 7.19 6.22 -18.36
CA LEU A 31 7.05 6.33 -16.91
C LEU A 31 8.42 6.26 -16.25
N GLN A 32 8.58 7.03 -15.16
CA GLN A 32 9.84 7.01 -14.42
C GLN A 32 9.97 5.71 -13.61
N PRO A 33 11.19 5.15 -13.51
CA PRO A 33 11.45 4.04 -12.59
C PRO A 33 11.10 4.43 -11.15
N PHE A 34 10.69 3.44 -10.37
CA PHE A 34 10.37 3.62 -8.95
C PHE A 34 10.96 2.48 -8.12
N SER A 35 11.02 2.67 -6.81
CA SER A 35 11.36 1.62 -5.85
C SER A 35 10.12 1.17 -5.10
N SER A 36 10.11 -0.05 -4.57
CA SER A 36 8.98 -0.54 -3.78
C SER A 36 8.70 0.37 -2.57
N GLY A 37 7.42 0.60 -2.26
CA GLY A 37 6.97 1.58 -1.27
C GLY A 37 6.81 3.01 -1.83
N SER A 38 7.05 3.24 -3.12
CA SER A 38 6.77 4.52 -3.75
C SER A 38 5.27 4.77 -3.89
N HIS A 39 4.92 6.05 -3.91
CA HIS A 39 3.58 6.54 -4.21
C HIS A 39 3.62 7.61 -5.29
N VAL A 40 2.49 7.87 -5.92
CA VAL A 40 2.26 9.00 -6.81
C VAL A 40 1.16 9.90 -6.25
N ILE A 41 1.24 11.21 -6.52
CA ILE A 41 0.19 12.16 -6.19
C ILE A 41 -0.67 12.35 -7.43
N VAL A 42 -1.94 11.95 -7.34
CA VAL A 42 -2.93 12.14 -8.41
C VAL A 42 -3.63 13.48 -8.22
N GLN A 43 -3.72 14.27 -9.31
CA GLN A 43 -4.44 15.54 -9.34
C GLN A 43 -5.84 15.32 -9.88
N LEU A 44 -6.84 15.73 -9.12
CA LEU A 44 -8.26 15.47 -9.39
C LEU A 44 -9.04 16.79 -9.42
N PRO A 45 -9.71 17.12 -10.53
CA PRO A 45 -10.54 18.33 -10.63
C PRO A 45 -11.91 18.07 -9.99
N VAL A 46 -12.05 18.42 -8.72
CA VAL A 46 -13.29 18.24 -7.96
C VAL A 46 -13.89 19.62 -7.64
N GLU A 47 -15.11 19.87 -8.08
CA GLU A 47 -15.87 21.11 -7.80
C GLU A 47 -15.07 22.39 -8.05
N GLY A 48 -14.37 22.45 -9.18
CA GLY A 48 -13.55 23.62 -9.57
C GLY A 48 -12.25 23.77 -8.79
N ARG A 49 -11.86 22.81 -7.98
CA ARG A 49 -10.59 22.77 -7.24
C ARG A 49 -9.75 21.58 -7.65
N ILE A 50 -8.43 21.70 -7.52
CA ILE A 50 -7.53 20.57 -7.71
C ILE A 50 -7.25 19.90 -6.38
N ILE A 51 -7.82 18.71 -6.16
CA ILE A 51 -7.49 17.86 -5.03
C ILE A 51 -6.25 17.03 -5.40
N ARG A 52 -5.35 16.85 -4.43
CA ARG A 52 -4.14 16.07 -4.56
C ARG A 52 -4.15 14.96 -3.53
N ASN A 53 -4.22 13.72 -4.00
CA ASN A 53 -4.19 12.53 -3.15
C ASN A 53 -3.01 11.66 -3.52
N ALA A 54 -2.30 11.16 -2.50
CA ALA A 54 -1.23 10.20 -2.66
C ALA A 54 -1.81 8.78 -2.70
N TYR A 55 -1.28 7.96 -3.63
CA TYR A 55 -1.64 6.55 -3.75
C TYR A 55 -0.36 5.72 -3.95
N SER A 56 -0.19 4.68 -3.12
CA SER A 56 0.94 3.76 -3.23
C SER A 56 0.91 3.00 -4.54
N LEU A 57 2.08 2.76 -5.12
CA LEU A 57 2.23 1.90 -6.30
C LEU A 57 2.21 0.43 -5.86
N LEU A 58 1.35 -0.37 -6.51
CA LEU A 58 1.10 -1.78 -6.17
C LEU A 58 1.96 -2.76 -6.94
N ASN A 59 2.34 -2.38 -8.17
CA ASN A 59 3.10 -3.24 -9.05
C ASN A 59 4.57 -3.34 -8.61
N ALA A 60 5.26 -4.34 -9.11
CA ALA A 60 6.67 -4.53 -8.82
C ALA A 60 7.52 -3.44 -9.51
N PRO A 61 8.61 -2.97 -8.89
CA PRO A 61 9.47 -1.92 -9.47
C PRO A 61 10.09 -2.29 -10.82
N TYR A 62 10.19 -3.57 -11.14
CA TYR A 62 10.70 -4.04 -12.44
C TYR A 62 9.63 -4.04 -13.53
N GLU A 63 8.35 -3.82 -13.21
CA GLU A 63 7.25 -3.65 -14.17
C GLU A 63 7.14 -2.17 -14.58
N GLN A 64 8.04 -1.72 -15.45
CA GLN A 64 8.26 -0.29 -15.73
C GLN A 64 7.29 0.33 -16.75
N HIS A 65 6.39 -0.46 -17.36
CA HIS A 65 5.51 0.04 -18.42
C HIS A 65 4.19 0.62 -17.92
N GLN A 66 3.89 0.45 -16.64
CA GLN A 66 2.65 0.87 -16.03
C GLN A 66 2.83 1.16 -14.54
N TYR A 67 1.92 1.98 -14.00
CA TYR A 67 1.71 2.11 -12.56
C TYR A 67 0.34 1.52 -12.20
N GLN A 68 0.25 0.91 -11.02
CA GLN A 68 -1.00 0.42 -10.47
C GLN A 68 -1.24 1.08 -9.13
N ILE A 69 -2.44 1.62 -8.93
CA ILE A 69 -2.88 2.22 -7.68
C ILE A 69 -4.21 1.63 -7.26
N ALA A 70 -4.47 1.53 -5.95
CA ALA A 70 -5.77 1.16 -5.43
C ALA A 70 -6.40 2.30 -4.65
N VAL A 71 -7.67 2.53 -4.89
CA VAL A 71 -8.44 3.63 -4.32
C VAL A 71 -9.61 3.07 -3.54
N ARG A 72 -9.62 3.30 -2.23
CA ARG A 72 -10.77 3.02 -1.40
C ARG A 72 -11.74 4.20 -1.46
N LEU A 73 -13.00 3.93 -1.76
CA LEU A 73 -14.08 4.90 -1.66
C LEU A 73 -14.26 5.34 -0.20
N GLN A 74 -14.17 6.63 0.04
CA GLN A 74 -14.38 7.26 1.36
C GLN A 74 -15.59 8.18 1.29
N GLU A 75 -16.63 7.88 2.07
CA GLU A 75 -17.88 8.65 2.10
C GLU A 75 -17.68 10.08 2.64
N ASN A 76 -16.83 10.23 3.65
CA ASN A 76 -16.53 11.52 4.29
C ASN A 76 -15.13 12.00 3.88
N SER A 77 -14.95 12.31 2.60
CA SER A 77 -13.65 12.77 2.07
C SER A 77 -13.78 14.13 1.37
N ARG A 78 -12.64 14.67 0.93
CA ARG A 78 -12.60 15.87 0.08
C ARG A 78 -13.13 15.64 -1.35
N GLY A 79 -13.70 14.47 -1.63
CA GLY A 79 -14.27 14.08 -2.92
C GLY A 79 -13.31 13.39 -3.90
N GLY A 80 -12.01 13.30 -3.59
CA GLY A 80 -11.05 12.74 -4.54
C GLY A 80 -11.24 11.25 -4.82
N SER A 81 -11.48 10.43 -3.79
CA SER A 81 -11.77 8.99 -3.98
C SER A 81 -13.10 8.77 -4.69
N GLN A 82 -14.10 9.59 -4.37
CA GLN A 82 -15.40 9.56 -5.03
C GLN A 82 -15.26 9.93 -6.51
N TYR A 83 -14.51 10.98 -6.84
CA TYR A 83 -14.24 11.36 -8.23
C TYR A 83 -13.63 10.23 -9.04
N LEU A 84 -12.61 9.53 -8.49
CA LEU A 84 -12.00 8.38 -9.15
C LEU A 84 -12.99 7.22 -9.35
N HIS A 85 -13.89 6.99 -8.39
CA HIS A 85 -14.87 5.92 -8.50
C HIS A 85 -16.04 6.23 -9.46
N GLU A 86 -16.48 7.49 -9.53
CA GLU A 86 -17.70 7.85 -10.25
C GLU A 86 -17.44 8.44 -11.64
N ASN A 87 -16.32 9.17 -11.81
CA ASN A 87 -16.08 9.96 -13.01
C ASN A 87 -14.97 9.42 -13.91
N ILE A 88 -14.10 8.53 -13.43
CA ILE A 88 -12.99 8.04 -14.23
C ILE A 88 -13.32 6.70 -14.90
N GLN A 89 -13.03 6.63 -16.20
CA GLN A 89 -13.24 5.47 -17.06
C GLN A 89 -11.92 5.05 -17.74
N VAL A 90 -11.90 3.85 -18.31
CA VAL A 90 -10.80 3.39 -19.17
C VAL A 90 -10.70 4.32 -20.40
N GLY A 91 -9.49 4.78 -20.70
CA GLY A 91 -9.20 5.76 -21.75
C GLY A 91 -9.05 7.20 -21.24
N ASP A 92 -9.51 7.52 -20.02
CA ASP A 92 -9.36 8.85 -19.44
C ASP A 92 -7.91 9.17 -19.11
N THR A 93 -7.60 10.47 -19.10
CA THR A 93 -6.27 10.99 -18.73
C THR A 93 -6.27 11.53 -17.32
N LEU A 94 -5.25 11.16 -16.56
CA LEU A 94 -4.97 11.71 -15.22
C LEU A 94 -3.59 12.39 -15.22
N ASN A 95 -3.45 13.43 -14.39
CA ASN A 95 -2.16 14.05 -14.11
C ASN A 95 -1.62 13.54 -12.78
N ILE A 96 -0.43 12.98 -12.80
CA ILE A 96 0.22 12.43 -11.62
C ILE A 96 1.60 13.07 -11.37
N SER A 97 2.10 13.00 -10.16
CA SER A 97 3.51 13.34 -9.88
C SER A 97 4.46 12.26 -10.40
N ALA A 98 5.75 12.58 -10.47
CA ALA A 98 6.78 11.54 -10.42
C ALA A 98 6.62 10.69 -9.16
N PRO A 99 7.05 9.40 -9.18
CA PRO A 99 7.06 8.55 -7.99
C PRO A 99 7.94 9.14 -6.88
N LEU A 100 7.42 9.12 -5.66
CA LEU A 100 8.13 9.53 -4.45
C LEU A 100 8.16 8.35 -3.48
N ASN A 101 9.29 8.08 -2.84
CA ASN A 101 9.40 7.01 -1.86
C ASN A 101 9.74 7.56 -0.47
N LEU A 102 8.76 7.55 0.42
CA LEU A 102 8.90 7.90 1.83
C LEU A 102 8.77 6.67 2.74
N PHE A 103 8.58 5.48 2.16
CA PHE A 103 8.38 4.23 2.87
C PHE A 103 9.28 3.13 2.31
N SER A 104 10.57 3.41 2.17
CA SER A 104 11.54 2.49 1.57
C SER A 104 11.93 1.36 2.52
N LEU A 105 12.25 0.19 1.95
CA LEU A 105 12.86 -0.91 2.68
C LEU A 105 14.27 -0.56 3.14
N ASN A 106 14.62 -0.97 4.35
CA ASN A 106 15.97 -0.82 4.86
C ASN A 106 16.85 -1.96 4.31
N SER A 107 17.93 -1.60 3.63
CA SER A 107 18.84 -2.58 3.01
C SER A 107 19.62 -3.45 4.01
N GLN A 108 19.65 -3.08 5.28
CA GLN A 108 20.29 -3.85 6.35
C GLN A 108 19.34 -4.85 7.03
N ALA A 109 18.04 -4.80 6.72
CA ALA A 109 17.07 -5.72 7.28
C ALA A 109 17.33 -7.15 6.78
N GLN A 110 17.44 -8.09 7.70
CA GLN A 110 17.56 -9.51 7.40
C GLN A 110 16.20 -10.18 7.22
N HIS A 111 15.17 -9.61 7.85
CA HIS A 111 13.79 -10.05 7.75
C HIS A 111 12.84 -8.85 7.82
N HIS A 112 11.80 -8.85 7.00
CA HIS A 112 10.83 -7.77 6.91
C HIS A 112 9.47 -8.23 7.44
N VAL A 113 9.01 -7.62 8.53
CA VAL A 113 7.70 -7.89 9.13
C VAL A 113 6.74 -6.78 8.70
N PHE A 114 5.76 -7.11 7.89
CA PHE A 114 4.74 -6.18 7.43
C PHE A 114 3.47 -6.31 8.27
N ILE A 115 2.95 -5.20 8.77
CA ILE A 115 1.70 -5.14 9.51
C ILE A 115 0.77 -4.17 8.78
N ALA A 116 -0.24 -4.73 8.11
CA ALA A 116 -1.18 -3.98 7.30
C ALA A 116 -2.56 -3.90 7.96
N GLY A 117 -3.23 -2.74 7.85
CA GLY A 117 -4.61 -2.55 8.24
C GLY A 117 -5.48 -2.03 7.09
N GLY A 118 -6.47 -2.80 6.64
CA GLY A 118 -7.39 -2.40 5.57
C GLY A 118 -6.65 -2.03 4.28
N ILE A 119 -6.90 -0.82 3.73
CA ILE A 119 -6.23 -0.33 2.49
C ILE A 119 -4.73 -0.09 2.69
N GLY A 120 -4.21 -0.07 3.91
CA GLY A 120 -2.78 -0.01 4.19
C GLY A 120 -1.97 -1.23 3.71
N ILE A 121 -2.62 -2.24 3.12
CA ILE A 121 -1.96 -3.32 2.39
C ILE A 121 -1.21 -2.82 1.15
N THR A 122 -1.62 -1.70 0.57
CA THR A 122 -1.18 -1.26 -0.76
C THR A 122 0.33 -1.10 -0.93
N PRO A 123 1.11 -0.44 -0.06
CA PRO A 123 2.56 -0.34 -0.23
C PRO A 123 3.25 -1.69 -0.09
N PHE A 124 2.67 -2.61 0.70
CA PHE A 124 3.27 -3.93 0.91
C PHE A 124 3.14 -4.84 -0.30
N LEU A 125 2.16 -4.65 -1.18
CA LEU A 125 2.06 -5.43 -2.42
C LEU A 125 3.30 -5.26 -3.30
N SER A 126 3.78 -4.02 -3.46
CA SER A 126 5.02 -3.74 -4.17
C SER A 126 6.26 -4.26 -3.42
N HIS A 127 6.30 -4.09 -2.10
CA HIS A 127 7.39 -4.60 -1.27
C HIS A 127 7.54 -6.12 -1.35
N MET A 128 6.45 -6.85 -1.18
CA MET A 128 6.45 -8.31 -1.20
C MET A 128 6.86 -8.87 -2.57
N LYS A 129 6.35 -8.29 -3.66
CA LYS A 129 6.76 -8.68 -5.03
C LYS A 129 8.26 -8.45 -5.24
N TYR A 130 8.78 -7.31 -4.80
CA TYR A 130 10.20 -7.00 -4.87
C TYR A 130 11.05 -7.97 -4.04
N LEU A 131 10.68 -8.21 -2.77
CA LEU A 131 11.43 -9.10 -1.87
C LEU A 131 11.42 -10.56 -2.35
N LEU A 132 10.27 -11.03 -2.85
CA LEU A 132 10.16 -12.36 -3.43
C LEU A 132 11.11 -12.52 -4.62
N HIS A 133 11.11 -11.54 -5.53
CA HIS A 133 12.02 -11.56 -6.69
C HIS A 133 13.49 -11.49 -6.28
N ALA A 134 13.81 -10.72 -5.26
CA ALA A 134 15.17 -10.56 -4.74
C ALA A 134 15.61 -11.70 -3.81
N GLY A 135 14.74 -12.64 -3.47
CA GLY A 135 15.05 -13.76 -2.56
C GLY A 135 15.23 -13.35 -1.10
N HIS A 136 14.62 -12.23 -0.68
CA HIS A 136 14.67 -11.76 0.70
C HIS A 136 13.52 -12.27 1.54
N SER A 137 13.78 -12.44 2.85
CA SER A 137 12.81 -12.95 3.82
C SER A 137 11.83 -11.90 4.28
N PHE A 138 10.54 -12.25 4.29
CA PHE A 138 9.47 -11.38 4.80
C PHE A 138 8.27 -12.20 5.30
N GLU A 139 7.43 -11.56 6.09
CA GLU A 139 6.10 -12.01 6.47
C GLU A 139 5.10 -10.85 6.49
N LEU A 140 3.83 -11.14 6.20
CA LEU A 140 2.74 -10.18 6.23
C LEU A 140 1.70 -10.58 7.29
N HIS A 141 1.37 -9.64 8.16
CA HIS A 141 0.26 -9.69 9.11
C HIS A 141 -0.82 -8.70 8.68
N TYR A 142 -1.89 -9.20 8.06
CA TYR A 142 -2.94 -8.38 7.48
C TYR A 142 -4.21 -8.41 8.34
N ALA A 143 -4.49 -7.30 9.02
CA ALA A 143 -5.70 -7.09 9.78
C ALA A 143 -6.76 -6.39 8.93
N CYS A 144 -7.88 -7.05 8.68
CA CYS A 144 -8.97 -6.53 7.87
C CYS A 144 -10.32 -6.74 8.54
N ARG A 145 -11.26 -5.83 8.27
CA ARG A 145 -12.66 -5.99 8.66
C ARG A 145 -13.39 -6.72 7.55
N ASP A 146 -14.46 -7.44 7.89
CA ASP A 146 -15.13 -8.36 6.99
C ASP A 146 -15.59 -7.78 5.66
N GLY A 147 -15.48 -8.62 4.64
CA GLY A 147 -16.20 -8.63 3.36
C GLY A 147 -16.02 -7.43 2.44
N ILE A 148 -15.97 -6.21 2.99
CA ILE A 148 -15.91 -4.97 2.20
C ILE A 148 -14.48 -4.43 2.10
N SER A 149 -13.59 -4.80 3.03
CA SER A 149 -12.24 -4.25 3.10
C SER A 149 -11.11 -5.27 2.90
N ASN A 150 -11.44 -6.54 2.63
CA ASN A 150 -10.46 -7.61 2.40
C ASN A 150 -9.84 -7.51 0.99
N ALA A 151 -9.13 -6.41 0.76
CA ALA A 151 -8.47 -6.24 -0.51
C ALA A 151 -7.39 -7.32 -0.70
N TYR A 152 -7.40 -7.95 -1.87
CA TYR A 152 -6.34 -8.85 -2.33
C TYR A 152 -6.16 -10.17 -1.57
N GLU A 153 -7.09 -10.57 -0.69
CA GLU A 153 -6.97 -11.79 0.11
C GLU A 153 -6.64 -13.02 -0.75
N ASP A 154 -7.41 -13.28 -1.80
CA ASP A 154 -7.20 -14.44 -2.68
C ASP A 154 -5.82 -14.39 -3.37
N MET A 155 -5.43 -13.23 -3.89
CA MET A 155 -4.15 -13.02 -4.55
C MET A 155 -2.99 -13.21 -3.57
N LEU A 156 -3.12 -12.68 -2.34
CA LEU A 156 -2.11 -12.83 -1.28
C LEU A 156 -1.91 -14.30 -0.91
N MET A 157 -3.00 -15.04 -0.73
CA MET A 157 -2.94 -16.46 -0.41
C MET A 157 -2.40 -17.30 -1.56
N GLN A 158 -2.68 -16.92 -2.81
CA GLN A 158 -2.16 -17.62 -3.98
C GLN A 158 -0.66 -17.42 -4.19
N LEU A 159 -0.17 -16.18 -4.01
CA LEU A 159 1.23 -15.81 -4.32
C LEU A 159 2.20 -15.97 -3.14
N PHE A 160 1.69 -15.82 -1.90
CA PHE A 160 2.52 -15.68 -0.71
C PHE A 160 2.02 -16.51 0.48
N HIS A 161 1.35 -17.63 0.21
CA HIS A 161 0.64 -18.47 1.20
C HIS A 161 1.37 -18.62 2.53
N ASP A 162 2.64 -19.03 2.49
CA ASP A 162 3.43 -19.34 3.70
C ASP A 162 3.90 -18.09 4.45
N GLN A 163 3.89 -16.93 3.78
CA GLN A 163 4.34 -15.66 4.36
C GLN A 163 3.17 -14.76 4.81
N VAL A 164 1.90 -15.18 4.64
CA VAL A 164 0.72 -14.33 4.88
C VAL A 164 -0.13 -14.85 6.02
N HIS A 165 -0.38 -13.97 7.00
CA HIS A 165 -1.25 -14.21 8.13
C HIS A 165 -2.40 -13.21 8.11
N ILE A 166 -3.64 -13.69 7.89
CA ILE A 166 -4.84 -12.86 7.82
C ILE A 166 -5.59 -12.91 9.15
N TYR A 167 -5.95 -11.71 9.63
CA TYR A 167 -6.70 -11.48 10.87
C TYR A 167 -8.00 -10.77 10.55
N SER A 168 -9.11 -11.49 10.61
CA SER A 168 -10.46 -10.99 10.31
C SER A 168 -11.49 -11.69 11.20
N GLU A 169 -12.72 -11.18 11.22
CA GLU A 169 -13.83 -11.86 11.88
C GLU A 169 -14.08 -13.25 11.28
N LYS A 170 -13.94 -13.37 9.96
CA LYS A 170 -14.05 -14.65 9.24
C LYS A 170 -13.03 -15.69 9.72
N THR A 171 -11.78 -15.28 9.95
CA THR A 171 -10.74 -16.19 10.45
C THR A 171 -10.82 -16.39 11.96
N GLN A 172 -11.61 -15.60 12.69
CA GLN A 172 -11.70 -15.56 14.16
C GLN A 172 -10.32 -15.39 14.84
N ARG A 173 -9.32 -14.95 14.11
CA ARG A 173 -7.95 -14.70 14.62
C ARG A 173 -7.80 -13.21 14.89
N ARG A 174 -7.11 -12.89 15.98
CA ARG A 174 -6.70 -11.53 16.34
C ARG A 174 -5.19 -11.43 16.30
N LEU A 175 -4.69 -10.31 15.78
CA LEU A 175 -3.27 -10.02 15.82
C LEU A 175 -2.83 -9.71 17.25
N ASP A 176 -1.96 -10.57 17.79
CA ASP A 176 -1.25 -10.30 19.04
C ASP A 176 0.10 -9.65 18.71
N ILE A 177 0.13 -8.33 18.79
CA ILE A 177 1.30 -7.51 18.44
C ILE A 177 2.48 -7.84 19.37
N ASN A 178 2.20 -8.06 20.67
CA ASN A 178 3.26 -8.34 21.65
C ASN A 178 3.92 -9.70 21.36
N ALA A 179 3.12 -10.74 21.16
CA ALA A 179 3.64 -12.07 20.81
C ALA A 179 4.41 -12.03 19.49
N LEU A 180 3.89 -11.33 18.48
CA LEU A 180 4.57 -11.18 17.19
C LEU A 180 5.94 -10.52 17.32
N LEU A 181 6.01 -9.35 17.95
CA LEU A 181 7.26 -8.58 18.03
C LEU A 181 8.29 -9.20 18.99
N SER A 182 7.83 -9.90 20.05
CA SER A 182 8.72 -10.58 21.00
C SER A 182 9.47 -11.76 20.39
N GLN A 183 8.94 -12.38 19.33
CA GLN A 183 9.52 -13.55 18.70
C GLN A 183 10.47 -13.21 17.55
N GLN A 184 10.57 -11.92 17.18
CA GLN A 184 11.40 -11.49 16.05
C GLN A 184 12.89 -11.47 16.37
N SER A 185 13.70 -11.84 15.39
CA SER A 185 15.15 -11.75 15.48
C SER A 185 15.66 -10.29 15.51
N LEU A 186 16.87 -10.08 16.02
CA LEU A 186 17.48 -8.75 16.10
C LEU A 186 17.69 -8.06 14.74
N GLY A 187 17.78 -8.83 13.65
CA GLY A 187 17.91 -8.31 12.28
C GLY A 187 16.56 -7.98 11.61
N SER A 188 15.43 -8.21 12.29
CA SER A 188 14.11 -7.91 11.74
C SER A 188 13.79 -6.41 11.79
N HIS A 189 13.15 -5.92 10.73
CA HIS A 189 12.54 -4.60 10.67
C HIS A 189 11.03 -4.72 10.51
N VAL A 190 10.27 -3.92 11.26
CA VAL A 190 8.81 -3.89 11.17
C VAL A 190 8.35 -2.66 10.38
N TYR A 191 7.40 -2.86 9.50
CA TYR A 191 6.78 -1.84 8.65
C TYR A 191 5.27 -1.87 8.87
N ILE A 192 4.70 -0.73 9.19
CA ILE A 192 3.27 -0.62 9.53
C ILE A 192 2.58 0.35 8.58
N CYS A 193 1.45 -0.05 8.00
CA CYS A 193 0.58 0.85 7.27
C CYS A 193 -0.89 0.50 7.54
N GLY A 194 -1.70 1.52 7.88
CA GLY A 194 -3.10 1.33 8.21
C GLY A 194 -3.66 2.43 9.10
N PRO A 195 -4.75 2.18 9.83
CA PRO A 195 -5.34 3.16 10.74
C PRO A 195 -4.37 3.58 11.85
N GLU A 196 -4.41 4.86 12.25
CA GLU A 196 -3.53 5.43 13.28
C GLU A 196 -3.47 4.59 14.55
N ARG A 197 -4.61 4.07 15.00
CA ARG A 197 -4.67 3.19 16.18
C ARG A 197 -3.80 1.93 16.05
N LEU A 198 -3.68 1.36 14.83
CA LEU A 198 -2.83 0.20 14.58
C LEU A 198 -1.36 0.63 14.61
N ILE A 199 -1.03 1.74 13.97
CA ILE A 199 0.33 2.30 13.95
C ILE A 199 0.80 2.56 15.39
N HIS A 200 0.01 3.29 16.19
CA HIS A 200 0.34 3.58 17.59
C HIS A 200 0.51 2.30 18.41
N ALA A 201 -0.42 1.35 18.30
CA ALA A 201 -0.32 0.10 19.05
C ALA A 201 0.97 -0.69 18.76
N VAL A 202 1.42 -0.72 17.49
CA VAL A 202 2.67 -1.40 17.11
C VAL A 202 3.88 -0.61 17.57
N VAL A 203 3.90 0.71 17.37
CA VAL A 203 5.02 1.57 17.77
C VAL A 203 5.23 1.53 19.29
N ASP A 204 4.15 1.67 20.07
CA ASP A 204 4.21 1.63 21.54
C ASP A 204 4.69 0.26 22.03
N CYS A 205 4.17 -0.83 21.46
CA CYS A 205 4.59 -2.18 21.79
C CYS A 205 6.08 -2.41 21.46
N ALA A 206 6.53 -2.00 20.29
CA ALA A 206 7.94 -2.10 19.90
C ALA A 206 8.84 -1.32 20.86
N GLN A 207 8.41 -0.12 21.28
CA GLN A 207 9.14 0.68 22.26
C GLN A 207 9.23 -0.02 23.63
N MET A 208 8.13 -0.59 24.12
CA MET A 208 8.11 -1.36 25.38
C MET A 208 9.01 -2.59 25.34
N LEU A 209 9.13 -3.24 24.17
CA LEU A 209 10.00 -4.39 23.94
C LEU A 209 11.47 -4.00 23.64
N GLY A 210 11.81 -2.71 23.70
CA GLY A 210 13.18 -2.23 23.49
C GLY A 210 13.66 -2.23 22.04
N TRP A 211 12.75 -2.22 21.08
CA TRP A 211 13.13 -2.11 19.66
C TRP A 211 13.80 -0.76 19.36
N SER A 212 14.88 -0.79 18.59
CA SER A 212 15.46 0.44 18.07
C SER A 212 14.47 1.15 17.13
N LYS A 213 14.32 2.47 17.29
CA LYS A 213 13.49 3.29 16.39
C LYS A 213 13.87 3.14 14.91
N LYS A 214 15.14 2.83 14.61
CA LYS A 214 15.63 2.59 13.24
C LYS A 214 15.07 1.31 12.59
N ARG A 215 14.45 0.43 13.36
CA ARG A 215 13.88 -0.82 12.88
C ARG A 215 12.34 -0.79 12.83
N VAL A 216 11.73 0.34 13.17
CA VAL A 216 10.26 0.52 13.18
C VAL A 216 9.91 1.62 12.18
N HIS A 217 9.18 1.25 11.12
CA HIS A 217 8.83 2.12 10.01
C HIS A 217 7.31 2.16 9.84
N TRP A 218 6.74 3.32 9.59
CA TRP A 218 5.30 3.42 9.35
C TRP A 218 4.95 4.45 8.28
N GLU A 219 3.83 4.23 7.63
CA GLU A 219 3.17 5.18 6.74
C GLU A 219 1.71 5.32 7.16
N ALA A 220 1.24 6.55 7.34
CA ALA A 220 -0.15 6.85 7.66
C ALA A 220 -0.86 7.38 6.42
N PHE A 221 -2.06 6.87 6.15
CA PHE A 221 -2.95 7.44 5.14
C PHE A 221 -3.91 8.41 5.81
N SER A 222 -3.73 9.70 5.54
CA SER A 222 -4.59 10.80 6.01
C SER A 222 -5.79 11.04 5.09
#